data_c434cd768e6c79fd582ac215c1fc692a
#
_entry.id   c434cd768e6c79fd582ac215c1fc692a
#
_cell.length_a   1.000
_cell.length_b   1.000
_cell.length_c   1.000
_cell.angle_alpha   90.00
_cell.angle_beta   90.00
_cell.angle_gamma   90.00
#
_symmetry.space_group_name_H-M   'P 1'
#
loop_
_entity.id
_entity.type
_entity.pdbx_description
1 polymer ?
#
loop_
_entity_poly.entity_id
_entity_poly.type
_entity_poly.pdbx_seq_one_letter_code
_entity_poly.pdbx_strand_id
1 'polypeptide(L)'
;MKIASSVSIASDSRMAAEEAATEVAADLGGAAADLVFLFISPHHSPHAEEVGEIVREKLPAAHFVGCTAEGVLGGDREFADSPGLSLWAASLPGVDFASCRLESAEEGQNVLLLEAMTEMREPTTMVLVADPFSIVAEDLIDELAESRPELVFAGGMASGSNQPTGNRFYYGEEVFDQGGAAVLFRGGRNISTVVSQGCRPFGKPLVVTSCEDNMIKELGGESAWQKFIEQVELTEDADRERLTEGLHVGRAVDSRSASEGAGSFLVRGVLGFVKENGAMMVSDIPRAGQTVQFHLRDPASASQEMENLLQAGCERLDGKVAGALLFTCNGRGPRMFDRPHHDAALVSRIFNGTPLAGFFAAGEIGPIGDRSFLHGFTAVTVLFHPS
;
A
#
# COMPACT_ATOMS: atom_id res chain seq x y z
N MET A 1 24.89 2.47 -0.66
CA MET A 1 23.54 2.75 -0.12
C MET A 1 23.60 2.74 1.39
N LYS A 2 23.09 3.76 2.06
CA LYS A 2 22.95 3.82 3.53
C LYS A 2 21.58 4.37 3.85
N ILE A 3 20.84 3.68 4.71
CA ILE A 3 19.46 4.01 5.05
C ILE A 3 19.33 4.05 6.56
N ALA A 4 18.51 4.94 7.07
CA ALA A 4 18.15 5.05 8.47
C ALA A 4 16.66 5.34 8.61
N SER A 5 16.06 4.92 9.72
CA SER A 5 14.67 5.22 10.03
C SER A 5 14.48 5.38 11.53
N SER A 6 13.49 6.17 11.91
CA SER A 6 13.08 6.35 13.31
C SER A 6 11.57 6.54 13.38
N VAL A 7 10.99 6.20 14.52
CA VAL A 7 9.60 6.48 14.84
C VAL A 7 9.50 7.16 16.20
N SER A 8 8.90 8.34 16.25
CA SER A 8 8.56 9.03 17.51
C SER A 8 7.07 8.93 17.80
N ILE A 9 6.74 8.75 19.07
CA ILE A 9 5.36 8.74 19.61
C ILE A 9 5.07 9.95 20.51
N ALA A 10 5.95 10.94 20.49
CA ALA A 10 5.73 12.16 21.25
C ALA A 10 4.45 12.85 20.77
N SER A 11 3.63 13.30 21.71
CA SER A 11 2.39 14.03 21.40
C SER A 11 2.64 15.47 20.95
N ASP A 12 3.77 16.06 21.33
CA ASP A 12 4.23 17.35 20.84
C ASP A 12 4.88 17.17 19.46
N SER A 13 4.38 17.91 18.47
CA SER A 13 4.78 17.73 17.08
C SER A 13 6.23 18.17 16.81
N ARG A 14 6.67 19.24 17.47
CA ARG A 14 8.07 19.70 17.39
C ARG A 14 9.00 18.65 17.97
N MET A 15 8.68 18.15 19.17
CA MET A 15 9.49 17.13 19.84
C MET A 15 9.55 15.85 19.01
N ALA A 16 8.43 15.41 18.44
CA ALA A 16 8.39 14.22 17.57
C ALA A 16 9.33 14.36 16.36
N ALA A 17 9.30 15.53 15.70
CA ALA A 17 10.16 15.82 14.56
C ALA A 17 11.64 15.90 14.93
N GLU A 18 11.95 16.56 16.04
CA GLU A 18 13.33 16.72 16.53
C GLU A 18 13.96 15.38 16.94
N GLU A 19 13.22 14.54 17.67
CA GLU A 19 13.65 13.20 18.08
C GLU A 19 13.96 12.34 16.85
N ALA A 20 12.97 12.15 15.97
CA ALA A 20 13.11 11.28 14.82
C ALA A 20 14.21 11.76 13.85
N ALA A 21 14.27 13.05 13.54
CA ALA A 21 15.28 13.59 12.64
C ALA A 21 16.70 13.54 13.23
N THR A 22 16.84 13.72 14.54
CA THR A 22 18.13 13.60 15.23
C THR A 22 18.66 12.17 15.19
N GLU A 23 17.80 11.19 15.46
CA GLU A 23 18.15 9.76 15.43
C GLU A 23 18.55 9.33 14.01
N VAL A 24 17.71 9.65 13.01
CA VAL A 24 18.01 9.34 11.61
C VAL A 24 19.31 9.97 11.13
N ALA A 25 19.56 11.25 11.47
CA ALA A 25 20.82 11.92 11.12
C ALA A 25 22.04 11.26 11.76
N ALA A 26 21.93 10.83 13.04
CA ALA A 26 22.97 10.10 13.74
C ALA A 26 23.25 8.75 13.07
N ASP A 27 22.21 7.99 12.71
CA ASP A 27 22.32 6.67 12.10
C ASP A 27 22.85 6.75 10.66
N LEU A 28 22.56 7.83 9.92
CA LEU A 28 23.21 8.11 8.64
C LEU A 28 24.71 8.39 8.79
N GLY A 29 25.18 8.73 10.02
CA GLY A 29 26.62 8.83 10.34
C GLY A 29 27.40 9.77 9.43
N GLY A 30 26.81 10.90 9.07
CA GLY A 30 27.39 11.93 8.22
C GLY A 30 27.21 11.71 6.71
N ALA A 31 26.53 10.63 6.28
CA ALA A 31 26.11 10.52 4.90
C ALA A 31 24.97 11.52 4.62
N ALA A 32 25.06 12.27 3.52
CA ALA A 32 23.98 13.15 3.09
C ALA A 32 22.76 12.34 2.67
N ALA A 33 21.58 12.77 3.08
CA ALA A 33 20.34 12.17 2.61
C ALA A 33 20.04 12.66 1.17
N ASP A 34 19.78 11.74 0.27
CA ASP A 34 19.33 12.03 -1.08
C ASP A 34 17.79 12.02 -1.15
N LEU A 35 17.15 11.14 -0.35
CA LEU A 35 15.71 10.92 -0.32
C LEU A 35 15.21 10.79 1.13
N VAL A 36 14.09 11.44 1.42
CA VAL A 36 13.38 11.36 2.72
C VAL A 36 11.93 11.01 2.49
N PHE A 37 11.41 10.03 3.28
CA PHE A 37 9.99 9.77 3.46
C PHE A 37 9.56 10.13 4.88
N LEU A 38 8.50 10.93 5.00
CA LEU A 38 7.91 11.37 6.26
C LEU A 38 6.43 11.01 6.32
N PHE A 39 6.05 10.23 7.33
CA PHE A 39 4.64 9.89 7.58
C PHE A 39 4.25 10.36 8.98
N ILE A 40 3.12 11.06 9.09
CA ILE A 40 2.64 11.60 10.36
C ILE A 40 1.18 11.18 10.62
N SER A 41 0.86 10.91 11.87
CA SER A 41 -0.52 10.65 12.29
C SER A 41 -1.36 11.94 12.30
N PRO A 42 -2.70 11.85 12.35
CA PRO A 42 -3.59 13.02 12.37
C PRO A 42 -3.32 13.99 13.50
N HIS A 43 -2.75 13.52 14.62
CA HIS A 43 -2.36 14.37 15.76
C HIS A 43 -1.37 15.47 15.36
N HIS A 44 -0.50 15.20 14.40
CA HIS A 44 0.51 16.13 13.93
C HIS A 44 0.09 16.93 12.70
N SER A 45 -1.05 16.59 12.08
CA SER A 45 -1.55 17.25 10.86
C SER A 45 -1.70 18.78 10.97
N PRO A 46 -2.18 19.34 12.13
CA PRO A 46 -2.25 20.79 12.29
C PRO A 46 -0.88 21.50 12.26
N HIS A 47 0.20 20.77 12.49
CA HIS A 47 1.58 21.28 12.53
C HIS A 47 2.45 20.70 11.39
N ALA A 48 1.82 20.21 10.32
CA ALA A 48 2.52 19.52 9.23
C ALA A 48 3.65 20.38 8.60
N GLU A 49 3.43 21.68 8.43
CA GLU A 49 4.45 22.61 7.92
C GLU A 49 5.67 22.68 8.85
N GLU A 50 5.44 22.93 10.15
CA GLU A 50 6.50 23.00 11.17
C GLU A 50 7.27 21.68 11.29
N VAL A 51 6.57 20.55 11.26
CA VAL A 51 7.20 19.21 11.28
C VAL A 51 8.11 19.03 10.06
N GLY A 52 7.63 19.38 8.87
CA GLY A 52 8.42 19.31 7.64
C GLY A 52 9.66 20.22 7.67
N GLU A 53 9.54 21.45 8.18
CA GLU A 53 10.66 22.39 8.33
C GLU A 53 11.75 21.81 9.25
N ILE A 54 11.38 21.32 10.44
CA ILE A 54 12.33 20.75 11.40
C ILE A 54 13.08 19.55 10.81
N VAL A 55 12.35 18.66 10.12
CA VAL A 55 12.98 17.48 9.50
C VAL A 55 13.95 17.92 8.39
N ARG A 56 13.58 18.88 7.52
CA ARG A 56 14.46 19.40 6.45
C ARG A 56 15.68 20.12 6.98
N GLU A 57 15.57 20.86 8.08
CA GLU A 57 16.72 21.49 8.72
C GLU A 57 17.78 20.49 9.19
N LYS A 58 17.36 19.36 9.73
CA LYS A 58 18.25 18.30 10.23
C LYS A 58 18.71 17.32 9.15
N LEU A 59 17.87 17.07 8.16
CA LEU A 59 18.08 16.13 7.06
C LEU A 59 17.81 16.83 5.71
N PRO A 60 18.69 17.76 5.30
CA PRO A 60 18.55 18.39 4.00
C PRO A 60 18.71 17.34 2.89
N ALA A 61 17.64 17.11 2.16
CA ALA A 61 17.57 16.15 1.06
C ALA A 61 17.01 16.81 -0.19
N ALA A 62 17.50 16.39 -1.36
CA ALA A 62 16.99 16.88 -2.64
C ALA A 62 15.54 16.42 -2.90
N HIS A 63 15.17 15.25 -2.36
CA HIS A 63 13.86 14.66 -2.55
C HIS A 63 13.20 14.37 -1.19
N PHE A 64 12.07 15.00 -0.94
CA PHE A 64 11.32 14.91 0.29
C PHE A 64 9.86 14.60 -0.05
N VAL A 65 9.35 13.45 0.41
CA VAL A 65 8.01 12.96 0.10
C VAL A 65 7.34 12.44 1.37
N GLY A 66 6.04 12.58 1.49
CA GLY A 66 5.32 12.03 2.63
C GLY A 66 3.85 12.35 2.65
N CYS A 67 3.15 11.84 3.67
CA CYS A 67 1.74 12.13 3.87
C CYS A 67 1.29 11.96 5.32
N THR A 68 0.07 12.40 5.60
CA THR A 68 -0.68 12.03 6.80
C THR A 68 -1.32 10.67 6.65
N ALA A 69 -1.33 9.90 7.74
CA ALA A 69 -1.93 8.58 7.77
C ALA A 69 -2.62 8.32 9.12
N GLU A 70 -3.64 7.47 9.15
CA GLU A 70 -4.38 7.07 10.36
C GLU A 70 -3.45 6.56 11.46
N GLY A 71 -2.42 5.82 11.06
CA GLY A 71 -1.34 5.36 11.92
C GLY A 71 -0.04 5.21 11.15
N VAL A 72 1.05 5.18 11.87
CA VAL A 72 2.42 5.05 11.32
C VAL A 72 3.13 3.83 11.89
N LEU A 73 4.18 3.41 11.22
CA LEU A 73 5.00 2.29 11.66
C LEU A 73 6.50 2.54 11.40
N GLY A 74 7.35 1.91 12.20
CA GLY A 74 8.80 1.99 12.02
C GLY A 74 9.54 0.99 12.90
N GLY A 75 10.68 0.53 12.45
CA GLY A 75 11.41 -0.54 13.10
C GLY A 75 10.59 -1.82 13.20
N ASP A 76 10.29 -2.27 14.41
CA ASP A 76 9.46 -3.45 14.69
C ASP A 76 8.07 -3.08 15.26
N ARG A 77 7.65 -1.80 15.19
CA ARG A 77 6.48 -1.28 15.88
C ARG A 77 5.49 -0.59 14.95
N GLU A 78 4.22 -0.67 15.32
CA GLU A 78 3.07 -0.05 14.66
C GLU A 78 2.30 0.81 15.66
N PHE A 79 1.86 1.97 15.23
CA PHE A 79 1.15 2.96 16.04
C PHE A 79 -0.12 3.38 15.29
N ALA A 80 -1.17 2.57 15.44
CA ALA A 80 -2.53 2.91 15.05
C ALA A 80 -3.18 3.72 16.18
N ASP A 81 -4.07 4.64 15.86
CA ASP A 81 -4.89 5.40 16.80
C ASP A 81 -4.10 6.17 17.89
N SER A 82 -2.84 6.54 17.63
CA SER A 82 -1.98 7.27 18.58
C SER A 82 -1.14 8.33 17.88
N PRO A 83 -0.60 9.33 18.63
CA PRO A 83 0.43 10.19 18.05
C PRO A 83 1.57 9.37 17.49
N GLY A 84 2.04 9.73 16.30
CA GLY A 84 3.13 9.03 15.67
C GLY A 84 3.71 9.80 14.48
N LEU A 85 5.02 9.76 14.38
CA LEU A 85 5.79 10.26 13.25
C LEU A 85 6.78 9.18 12.86
N SER A 86 6.75 8.75 11.60
CA SER A 86 7.68 7.77 11.03
C SER A 86 8.52 8.44 9.98
N LEU A 87 9.83 8.34 10.12
CA LEU A 87 10.82 8.99 9.28
C LEU A 87 11.80 7.97 8.72
N TRP A 88 12.06 8.05 7.42
CA TRP A 88 13.03 7.23 6.71
C TRP A 88 13.87 8.12 5.82
N ALA A 89 15.19 7.96 5.83
CA ALA A 89 16.08 8.69 4.98
C ALA A 89 17.16 7.79 4.38
N ALA A 90 17.52 8.07 3.15
CA ALA A 90 18.48 7.28 2.39
C ALA A 90 19.53 8.14 1.70
N SER A 91 20.79 7.69 1.78
CA SER A 91 21.87 8.04 0.87
C SER A 91 22.00 6.95 -0.19
N LEU A 92 21.75 7.30 -1.45
CA LEU A 92 21.54 6.39 -2.57
C LEU A 92 22.59 6.61 -3.69
N PRO A 93 23.90 6.50 -3.41
CA PRO A 93 24.92 6.77 -4.42
C PRO A 93 24.79 5.78 -5.60
N GLY A 94 24.71 6.34 -6.81
CA GLY A 94 24.62 5.55 -8.04
C GLY A 94 23.22 5.00 -8.37
N VAL A 95 22.21 5.31 -7.56
CA VAL A 95 20.80 5.05 -7.90
C VAL A 95 20.27 6.28 -8.64
N ASP A 96 19.65 6.05 -9.80
CA ASP A 96 19.02 7.10 -10.59
C ASP A 96 17.53 7.14 -10.24
N PHE A 97 17.08 8.28 -9.70
CA PHE A 97 15.68 8.49 -9.31
C PHE A 97 15.30 9.98 -9.37
N ALA A 98 14.01 10.23 -9.49
CA ALA A 98 13.42 11.56 -9.46
C ALA A 98 12.14 11.52 -8.61
N SER A 99 11.75 12.66 -8.06
CA SER A 99 10.45 12.79 -7.41
C SER A 99 9.58 13.77 -8.17
N CYS A 100 8.27 13.60 -8.08
CA CYS A 100 7.29 14.52 -8.64
C CYS A 100 6.09 14.67 -7.72
N ARG A 101 5.43 15.82 -7.84
CA ARG A 101 4.10 16.04 -7.29
C ARG A 101 3.05 15.41 -8.21
N LEU A 102 2.05 14.78 -7.61
CA LEU A 102 0.85 14.33 -8.31
C LEU A 102 -0.23 15.40 -8.15
N GLU A 103 -0.76 15.87 -9.26
CA GLU A 103 -1.83 16.85 -9.25
C GLU A 103 -3.20 16.18 -9.27
N SER A 104 -4.17 16.82 -8.60
CA SER A 104 -5.57 16.49 -8.76
C SER A 104 -6.00 16.82 -10.19
N ALA A 105 -6.33 15.83 -10.98
CA ALA A 105 -6.71 16.05 -12.37
C ALA A 105 -8.18 16.44 -12.46
N GLU A 106 -8.48 17.71 -12.74
CA GLU A 106 -9.82 18.12 -13.17
C GLU A 106 -10.16 17.61 -14.58
N GLU A 107 -9.18 17.15 -15.38
CA GLU A 107 -9.34 16.66 -16.76
C GLU A 107 -8.36 15.52 -17.15
N GLY A 108 -8.03 14.59 -16.28
CA GLY A 108 -7.41 13.31 -16.67
C GLY A 108 -5.93 13.32 -17.08
N GLN A 109 -5.16 14.39 -16.82
CA GLN A 109 -3.73 14.40 -17.13
C GLN A 109 -2.88 14.91 -15.97
N ASN A 110 -2.03 14.04 -15.43
CA ASN A 110 -1.02 14.38 -14.44
C ASN A 110 0.23 14.96 -15.14
N VAL A 111 0.23 16.25 -15.47
CA VAL A 111 1.26 16.90 -16.29
C VAL A 111 2.63 16.80 -15.64
N LEU A 112 2.75 17.10 -14.35
CA LEU A 112 4.04 17.04 -13.63
C LEU A 112 4.61 15.62 -13.58
N LEU A 113 3.75 14.62 -13.43
CA LEU A 113 4.16 13.23 -13.47
C LEU A 113 4.67 12.83 -14.87
N LEU A 114 3.96 13.26 -15.94
CA LEU A 114 4.39 12.99 -17.32
C LEU A 114 5.71 13.68 -17.66
N GLU A 115 5.94 14.89 -17.15
CA GLU A 115 7.22 15.59 -17.30
C GLU A 115 8.36 14.82 -16.61
N ALA A 116 8.19 14.45 -15.34
CA ALA A 116 9.18 13.66 -14.60
C ALA A 116 9.47 12.30 -15.27
N MET A 117 8.44 11.64 -15.82
CA MET A 117 8.60 10.38 -16.56
C MET A 117 9.31 10.58 -17.90
N THR A 118 9.17 11.76 -18.51
CA THR A 118 9.85 12.10 -19.78
C THR A 118 11.32 12.40 -19.54
N GLU A 119 11.65 13.09 -18.46
CA GLU A 119 13.01 13.38 -18.05
C GLU A 119 13.75 12.10 -17.62
N MET A 120 13.06 11.25 -16.84
CA MET A 120 13.55 9.94 -16.46
C MET A 120 13.20 8.91 -17.53
N ARG A 121 14.13 8.69 -18.44
CA ARG A 121 13.97 7.62 -19.46
C ARG A 121 13.95 6.26 -18.76
N GLU A 122 12.89 5.47 -19.03
CA GLU A 122 12.74 4.08 -18.56
C GLU A 122 12.68 3.93 -17.02
N PRO A 123 11.78 4.65 -16.30
CA PRO A 123 11.53 4.32 -14.89
C PRO A 123 10.97 2.89 -14.79
N THR A 124 11.42 2.13 -13.80
CA THR A 124 10.97 0.75 -13.60
C THR A 124 10.15 0.57 -12.33
N THR A 125 10.30 1.48 -11.37
CA THR A 125 9.52 1.46 -10.12
C THR A 125 9.09 2.85 -9.75
N MET A 126 7.82 3.00 -9.39
CA MET A 126 7.26 4.21 -8.80
C MET A 126 6.76 3.91 -7.40
N VAL A 127 7.27 4.64 -6.41
CA VAL A 127 6.72 4.62 -5.05
C VAL A 127 5.91 5.90 -4.85
N LEU A 128 4.62 5.76 -4.54
CA LEU A 128 3.72 6.91 -4.46
C LEU A 128 2.89 6.94 -3.18
N VAL A 129 2.54 8.14 -2.75
CA VAL A 129 1.54 8.44 -1.73
C VAL A 129 0.53 9.40 -2.35
N ALA A 130 -0.76 9.06 -2.30
CA ALA A 130 -1.79 9.82 -3.00
C ALA A 130 -3.04 10.02 -2.13
N ASP A 131 -3.78 11.08 -2.43
CA ASP A 131 -5.02 11.41 -1.75
C ASP A 131 -6.20 10.62 -2.34
N PRO A 132 -6.93 9.84 -1.51
CA PRO A 132 -8.05 9.04 -2.01
C PRO A 132 -9.25 9.87 -2.50
N PHE A 133 -9.29 11.17 -2.22
CA PHE A 133 -10.39 12.04 -2.59
C PHE A 133 -10.15 12.81 -3.90
N SER A 134 -8.90 12.94 -4.32
CA SER A 134 -8.52 13.75 -5.49
C SER A 134 -7.74 12.97 -6.56
N ILE A 135 -7.27 11.75 -6.24
CA ILE A 135 -6.60 10.85 -7.19
C ILE A 135 -7.39 9.54 -7.30
N VAL A 136 -7.84 9.21 -8.50
CA VAL A 136 -8.36 7.89 -8.81
C VAL A 136 -7.18 6.98 -9.16
N ALA A 137 -6.66 6.28 -8.15
CA ALA A 137 -5.42 5.52 -8.28
C ALA A 137 -5.49 4.42 -9.35
N GLU A 138 -6.65 3.80 -9.55
CA GLU A 138 -6.84 2.77 -10.58
C GLU A 138 -6.69 3.35 -11.99
N ASP A 139 -7.31 4.51 -12.25
CA ASP A 139 -7.19 5.19 -13.54
C ASP A 139 -5.74 5.63 -13.80
N LEU A 140 -5.07 6.19 -12.79
CA LEU A 140 -3.66 6.59 -12.88
C LEU A 140 -2.76 5.40 -13.21
N ILE A 141 -2.93 4.26 -12.53
CA ILE A 141 -2.15 3.05 -12.75
C ILE A 141 -2.41 2.49 -14.16
N ASP A 142 -3.66 2.42 -14.59
CA ASP A 142 -4.03 1.87 -15.88
C ASP A 142 -3.51 2.76 -17.04
N GLU A 143 -3.65 4.09 -16.94
CA GLU A 143 -3.14 5.05 -17.93
C GLU A 143 -1.61 4.94 -18.09
N LEU A 144 -0.89 4.89 -16.98
CA LEU A 144 0.56 4.78 -17.01
C LEU A 144 1.03 3.40 -17.47
N ALA A 145 0.33 2.33 -17.11
CA ALA A 145 0.64 0.97 -17.54
C ALA A 145 0.42 0.77 -19.06
N GLU A 146 -0.51 1.49 -19.67
CA GLU A 146 -0.68 1.48 -21.13
C GLU A 146 0.53 2.06 -21.85
N SER A 147 1.12 3.14 -21.32
CA SER A 147 2.28 3.81 -21.91
C SER A 147 3.62 3.20 -21.47
N ARG A 148 3.66 2.56 -20.31
CA ARG A 148 4.85 1.99 -19.66
C ARG A 148 4.53 0.66 -18.98
N PRO A 149 4.34 -0.43 -19.76
CA PRO A 149 3.95 -1.75 -19.20
C PRO A 149 4.95 -2.34 -18.21
N GLU A 150 6.22 -1.92 -18.28
CA GLU A 150 7.29 -2.34 -17.36
C GLU A 150 7.31 -1.62 -16.03
N LEU A 151 6.49 -0.58 -15.85
CA LEU A 151 6.49 0.23 -14.63
C LEU A 151 5.75 -0.48 -13.50
N VAL A 152 6.46 -0.75 -12.42
CA VAL A 152 5.90 -1.31 -11.19
C VAL A 152 5.52 -0.16 -10.25
N PHE A 153 4.29 -0.17 -9.79
CA PHE A 153 3.80 0.78 -8.78
C PHE A 153 3.82 0.14 -7.41
N ALA A 154 4.23 0.89 -6.41
CA ALA A 154 4.14 0.54 -5.00
C ALA A 154 3.78 1.78 -4.18
N GLY A 155 3.17 1.60 -3.02
CA GLY A 155 2.81 2.73 -2.18
C GLY A 155 1.46 2.58 -1.52
N GLY A 156 0.82 3.71 -1.23
CA GLY A 156 -0.49 3.69 -0.59
C GLY A 156 -1.23 5.02 -0.62
N MET A 157 -2.54 4.91 -0.46
CA MET A 157 -3.43 6.06 -0.30
C MET A 157 -3.34 6.60 1.12
N ALA A 158 -3.21 7.91 1.25
CA ALA A 158 -3.20 8.59 2.54
C ALA A 158 -4.50 8.32 3.31
N SER A 159 -4.38 8.13 4.62
CA SER A 159 -5.49 7.72 5.49
C SER A 159 -5.67 8.63 6.72
N GLY A 160 -4.95 9.75 6.77
CA GLY A 160 -4.98 10.66 7.93
C GLY A 160 -6.31 11.37 8.13
N SER A 161 -7.18 11.38 7.12
CA SER A 161 -8.51 11.97 7.18
C SER A 161 -9.51 11.15 6.36
N ASN A 162 -10.77 11.18 6.79
CA ASN A 162 -11.91 10.65 6.05
C ASN A 162 -12.71 11.76 5.33
N GLN A 163 -12.13 12.95 5.19
CA GLN A 163 -12.73 14.11 4.52
C GLN A 163 -11.82 14.61 3.40
N PRO A 164 -12.36 15.10 2.28
CA PRO A 164 -11.59 15.80 1.27
C PRO A 164 -10.77 16.95 1.89
N THR A 165 -9.58 17.19 1.38
CA THR A 165 -8.62 18.22 1.85
C THR A 165 -8.16 18.06 3.31
N GLY A 166 -8.51 16.95 3.95
CA GLY A 166 -8.12 16.68 5.34
C GLY A 166 -6.74 16.06 5.47
N ASN A 167 -6.22 15.42 4.43
CA ASN A 167 -4.86 14.89 4.38
C ASN A 167 -3.84 16.01 4.15
N ARG A 168 -2.58 15.75 4.47
CA ARG A 168 -1.43 16.60 4.14
C ARG A 168 -0.39 15.77 3.41
N PHE A 169 0.23 16.36 2.40
CA PHE A 169 1.29 15.75 1.61
C PHE A 169 2.52 16.61 1.64
N TYR A 170 3.67 15.98 1.57
CA TYR A 170 4.97 16.65 1.49
C TYR A 170 5.60 16.38 0.12
N TYR A 171 6.07 17.44 -0.52
CA TYR A 171 6.91 17.37 -1.71
C TYR A 171 7.91 18.52 -1.72
N GLY A 172 9.20 18.19 -1.61
CA GLY A 172 10.23 19.21 -1.47
C GLY A 172 10.00 20.11 -0.25
N GLU A 173 9.85 21.39 -0.47
CA GLU A 173 9.55 22.37 0.59
C GLU A 173 8.04 22.57 0.82
N GLU A 174 7.19 22.08 -0.07
CA GLU A 174 5.77 22.30 -0.05
C GLU A 174 5.03 21.33 0.88
N VAL A 175 3.95 21.85 1.51
CA VAL A 175 2.90 21.07 2.16
C VAL A 175 1.57 21.43 1.52
N PHE A 176 0.80 20.43 1.11
CA PHE A 176 -0.46 20.62 0.38
C PHE A 176 -1.49 19.55 0.79
N ASP A 177 -2.73 19.66 0.30
CA ASP A 177 -3.88 18.87 0.79
C ASP A 177 -4.66 18.11 -0.29
N GLN A 178 -4.19 18.11 -1.53
CA GLN A 178 -4.80 17.38 -2.66
C GLN A 178 -3.71 16.85 -3.59
N GLY A 179 -4.00 15.74 -4.29
CA GLY A 179 -3.04 15.11 -5.18
C GLY A 179 -2.16 14.10 -4.46
N GLY A 180 -0.86 14.29 -4.48
CA GLY A 180 0.09 13.38 -3.84
C GLY A 180 1.52 13.64 -4.25
N ALA A 181 2.39 12.69 -3.95
CA ALA A 181 3.79 12.74 -4.36
C ALA A 181 4.30 11.34 -4.73
N ALA A 182 5.25 11.28 -5.65
CA ALA A 182 5.84 10.03 -6.09
C ALA A 182 7.35 10.14 -6.25
N VAL A 183 8.02 8.99 -6.13
CA VAL A 183 9.45 8.82 -6.44
C VAL A 183 9.56 7.74 -7.52
N LEU A 184 10.18 8.09 -8.63
CA LEU A 184 10.44 7.21 -9.76
C LEU A 184 11.88 6.74 -9.71
N PHE A 185 12.10 5.44 -9.81
CA PHE A 185 13.42 4.84 -9.82
C PHE A 185 13.69 4.19 -11.16
N ARG A 186 14.92 4.34 -11.68
CA ARG A 186 15.38 3.70 -12.91
C ARG A 186 16.13 2.40 -12.60
N GLY A 187 15.95 1.43 -13.48
CA GLY A 187 16.83 0.26 -13.56
C GLY A 187 16.46 -0.90 -12.66
N GLY A 188 15.43 -0.82 -11.80
CA GLY A 188 14.83 -1.94 -11.05
C GLY A 188 15.75 -2.83 -10.22
N ARG A 189 17.07 -2.60 -10.27
CA ARG A 189 18.08 -3.50 -9.68
C ARG A 189 18.26 -3.31 -8.18
N ASN A 190 17.74 -2.22 -7.63
CA ASN A 190 17.95 -1.84 -6.23
C ASN A 190 16.65 -1.81 -5.43
N ILE A 191 15.53 -2.13 -6.07
CA ILE A 191 14.21 -2.09 -5.45
C ILE A 191 13.43 -3.35 -5.81
N SER A 192 12.82 -3.96 -4.82
CA SER A 192 11.91 -5.09 -4.98
C SER A 192 10.64 -4.85 -4.18
N THR A 193 9.54 -5.40 -4.62
CA THR A 193 8.26 -5.32 -3.91
C THR A 193 7.80 -6.69 -3.46
N VAL A 194 7.18 -6.75 -2.28
CA VAL A 194 6.49 -7.93 -1.75
C VAL A 194 5.07 -7.49 -1.41
N VAL A 195 4.08 -8.21 -1.94
CA VAL A 195 2.66 -7.92 -1.72
C VAL A 195 2.02 -9.14 -1.06
N SER A 196 1.53 -8.98 0.16
CA SER A 196 0.82 -10.03 0.91
C SER A 196 -0.64 -9.65 1.10
N GLN A 197 -1.52 -10.54 0.72
CA GLN A 197 -2.96 -10.34 0.84
C GLN A 197 -3.47 -10.75 2.22
N GLY A 198 -4.53 -10.08 2.69
CA GLY A 198 -5.12 -10.36 4.00
C GLY A 198 -6.30 -11.34 3.97
N CYS A 199 -6.63 -11.87 2.81
CA CYS A 199 -7.80 -12.69 2.57
C CYS A 199 -7.43 -13.97 1.84
N ARG A 200 -8.07 -15.09 2.20
CA ARG A 200 -7.93 -16.34 1.49
C ARG A 200 -9.22 -16.73 0.75
N PRO A 201 -9.10 -17.41 -0.40
CA PRO A 201 -10.27 -17.88 -1.13
C PRO A 201 -10.99 -19.01 -0.39
N PHE A 202 -12.30 -19.08 -0.60
CA PHE A 202 -13.13 -20.25 -0.26
C PHE A 202 -14.11 -20.56 -1.40
N GLY A 203 -14.64 -21.76 -1.39
CA GLY A 203 -15.49 -22.25 -2.47
C GLY A 203 -14.75 -22.37 -3.81
N LYS A 204 -15.49 -22.41 -4.91
CA LYS A 204 -14.95 -22.56 -6.27
C LYS A 204 -14.94 -21.23 -7.02
N PRO A 205 -14.01 -21.04 -7.98
CA PRO A 205 -14.12 -19.93 -8.93
C PRO A 205 -15.43 -19.99 -9.72
N LEU A 206 -16.04 -18.82 -9.93
CA LEU A 206 -17.31 -18.63 -10.63
C LEU A 206 -17.15 -17.56 -11.71
N VAL A 207 -17.92 -17.67 -12.80
CA VAL A 207 -17.91 -16.68 -13.87
C VAL A 207 -19.05 -15.69 -13.66
N VAL A 208 -18.76 -14.39 -13.74
CA VAL A 208 -19.78 -13.32 -13.78
C VAL A 208 -20.52 -13.42 -15.10
N THR A 209 -21.81 -13.76 -15.06
CA THR A 209 -22.65 -13.89 -16.26
C THR A 209 -23.54 -12.66 -16.48
N SER A 210 -23.87 -11.92 -15.40
CA SER A 210 -24.61 -10.67 -15.49
C SER A 210 -24.14 -9.68 -14.42
N CYS A 211 -23.92 -8.42 -14.80
CA CYS A 211 -23.54 -7.34 -13.88
C CYS A 211 -24.03 -5.98 -14.41
N GLU A 212 -24.14 -5.01 -13.51
CA GLU A 212 -24.50 -3.61 -13.81
C GLU A 212 -23.87 -2.71 -12.72
N ASP A 213 -23.19 -1.65 -13.13
CA ASP A 213 -22.43 -0.77 -12.25
C ASP A 213 -21.51 -1.59 -11.31
N ASN A 214 -21.64 -1.41 -10.01
CA ASN A 214 -20.90 -2.17 -8.99
C ASN A 214 -21.63 -3.42 -8.49
N MET A 215 -22.62 -3.92 -9.25
CA MET A 215 -23.44 -5.07 -8.85
C MET A 215 -23.16 -6.29 -9.73
N ILE A 216 -22.80 -7.40 -9.12
CA ILE A 216 -22.82 -8.72 -9.74
C ILE A 216 -24.22 -9.31 -9.55
N LYS A 217 -24.98 -9.40 -10.64
CA LYS A 217 -26.36 -9.93 -10.62
C LYS A 217 -26.36 -11.46 -10.65
N GLU A 218 -25.53 -12.05 -11.53
CA GLU A 218 -25.49 -13.49 -11.74
C GLU A 218 -24.05 -14.01 -11.80
N LEU A 219 -23.86 -15.17 -11.19
CA LEU A 219 -22.67 -16.00 -11.22
C LEU A 219 -23.03 -17.37 -11.83
N GLY A 220 -22.44 -17.73 -12.97
CA GLY A 220 -22.71 -19.00 -13.65
C GLY A 220 -24.18 -19.17 -14.08
N GLY A 221 -24.92 -18.10 -14.33
CA GLY A 221 -26.30 -18.10 -14.77
C GLY A 221 -27.37 -18.15 -13.65
N GLU A 222 -26.93 -18.06 -12.39
CA GLU A 222 -27.82 -18.00 -11.22
C GLU A 222 -27.52 -16.75 -10.38
N SER A 223 -28.50 -16.32 -9.53
CA SER A 223 -28.29 -15.11 -8.73
C SER A 223 -27.04 -15.20 -7.86
N ALA A 224 -26.33 -14.07 -7.69
CA ALA A 224 -25.10 -14.01 -6.90
C ALA A 224 -25.32 -14.50 -5.45
N TRP A 225 -26.50 -14.19 -4.86
CA TRP A 225 -26.91 -14.68 -3.54
C TRP A 225 -27.02 -16.19 -3.48
N GLN A 226 -27.68 -16.82 -4.48
CA GLN A 226 -27.85 -18.28 -4.51
C GLN A 226 -26.46 -18.96 -4.60
N LYS A 227 -25.60 -18.48 -5.49
CA LYS A 227 -24.24 -19.01 -5.58
C LYS A 227 -23.42 -18.80 -4.31
N PHE A 228 -23.58 -17.67 -3.64
CA PHE A 228 -22.94 -17.46 -2.34
C PHE A 228 -23.39 -18.51 -1.32
N ILE A 229 -24.70 -18.76 -1.16
CA ILE A 229 -25.21 -19.75 -0.23
C ILE A 229 -24.68 -21.15 -0.55
N GLU A 230 -24.68 -21.56 -1.83
CA GLU A 230 -24.10 -22.84 -2.26
C GLU A 230 -22.61 -22.99 -1.85
N GLN A 231 -21.80 -21.91 -1.99
CA GLN A 231 -20.40 -21.97 -1.58
C GLN A 231 -20.25 -22.04 -0.06
N VAL A 232 -21.10 -21.32 0.68
CA VAL A 232 -21.12 -21.37 2.16
C VAL A 232 -21.50 -22.75 2.68
N GLU A 233 -22.46 -23.43 2.04
CA GLU A 233 -22.86 -24.79 2.42
C GLU A 233 -21.74 -25.82 2.25
N LEU A 234 -20.83 -25.60 1.31
CA LEU A 234 -19.65 -26.43 1.06
C LEU A 234 -18.46 -26.09 1.97
N THR A 235 -18.56 -25.03 2.76
CA THR A 235 -17.47 -24.50 3.58
C THR A 235 -17.52 -25.10 5.00
N GLU A 236 -16.36 -25.26 5.63
CA GLU A 236 -16.23 -25.75 7.01
C GLU A 236 -16.87 -24.79 8.02
N ASP A 237 -17.37 -25.31 9.15
CA ASP A 237 -18.07 -24.50 10.15
C ASP A 237 -17.21 -23.35 10.71
N ALA A 238 -15.92 -23.57 10.93
CA ALA A 238 -15.00 -22.54 11.38
C ALA A 238 -14.89 -21.35 10.40
N ASP A 239 -14.99 -21.60 9.11
CA ASP A 239 -14.97 -20.57 8.08
C ASP A 239 -16.30 -19.83 7.96
N ARG A 240 -17.41 -20.52 8.24
CA ARG A 240 -18.74 -19.87 8.29
C ARG A 240 -18.82 -18.82 9.40
N GLU A 241 -18.22 -19.07 10.55
CA GLU A 241 -18.13 -18.09 11.63
C GLU A 241 -17.37 -16.83 11.18
N ARG A 242 -16.28 -16.99 10.43
CA ARG A 242 -15.45 -15.87 9.91
C ARG A 242 -16.15 -15.01 8.85
N LEU A 243 -17.14 -15.53 8.15
CA LEU A 243 -17.93 -14.73 7.21
C LEU A 243 -18.66 -13.55 7.88
N THR A 244 -18.90 -13.62 9.19
CA THR A 244 -19.45 -12.50 9.96
C THR A 244 -18.48 -11.33 10.13
N GLU A 245 -17.17 -11.57 9.98
CA GLU A 245 -16.11 -10.55 10.08
C GLU A 245 -15.91 -9.78 8.77
N GLY A 246 -16.54 -10.23 7.69
CA GLY A 246 -16.51 -9.56 6.39
C GLY A 246 -16.33 -10.52 5.22
N LEU A 247 -17.23 -10.39 4.26
CA LEU A 247 -17.19 -11.12 3.00
C LEU A 247 -16.46 -10.29 1.94
N HIS A 248 -15.61 -10.96 1.18
CA HIS A 248 -14.88 -10.37 0.07
C HIS A 248 -15.07 -11.21 -1.19
N VAL A 249 -14.77 -10.62 -2.33
CA VAL A 249 -14.72 -11.30 -3.62
C VAL A 249 -13.39 -10.97 -4.29
N GLY A 250 -12.66 -11.99 -4.70
CA GLY A 250 -11.46 -11.86 -5.52
C GLY A 250 -11.83 -11.93 -7.00
N ARG A 251 -11.36 -10.97 -7.78
CA ARG A 251 -11.42 -10.97 -9.23
C ARG A 251 -10.11 -11.51 -9.79
N ALA A 252 -10.15 -12.56 -10.61
CA ALA A 252 -8.94 -13.08 -11.24
C ALA A 252 -8.28 -12.00 -12.11
N VAL A 253 -6.98 -11.83 -11.96
CA VAL A 253 -6.20 -10.83 -12.70
C VAL A 253 -6.12 -11.20 -14.18
N ASP A 254 -5.98 -12.49 -14.46
CA ASP A 254 -6.11 -13.03 -15.81
C ASP A 254 -6.85 -14.39 -15.79
N SER A 255 -7.28 -14.88 -16.98
CA SER A 255 -8.03 -16.11 -17.10
C SER A 255 -7.22 -17.38 -16.78
N ARG A 256 -5.88 -17.33 -16.77
CA ARG A 256 -4.99 -18.44 -16.45
C ARG A 256 -4.77 -18.52 -14.93
N SER A 257 -4.71 -17.38 -14.28
CA SER A 257 -4.46 -17.24 -12.85
C SER A 257 -5.55 -17.85 -11.97
N ALA A 258 -6.77 -18.01 -12.46
CA ALA A 258 -7.89 -18.59 -11.71
C ALA A 258 -7.62 -20.03 -11.19
N SER A 259 -6.59 -20.70 -11.73
CA SER A 259 -6.18 -22.05 -11.31
C SER A 259 -4.95 -22.09 -10.39
N GLU A 260 -4.28 -20.95 -10.13
CA GLU A 260 -2.95 -20.92 -9.53
C GLU A 260 -2.93 -20.58 -8.01
N GLY A 261 -4.06 -20.24 -7.41
CA GLY A 261 -4.15 -20.06 -5.94
C GLY A 261 -4.27 -18.61 -5.48
N ALA A 262 -4.06 -18.35 -4.20
CA ALA A 262 -4.41 -17.11 -3.50
C ALA A 262 -3.79 -15.82 -4.09
N GLY A 263 -2.59 -15.85 -4.61
CA GLY A 263 -1.90 -14.66 -5.16
C GLY A 263 -2.40 -14.14 -6.51
N SER A 264 -3.40 -14.78 -7.11
CA SER A 264 -3.85 -14.52 -8.49
C SER A 264 -5.14 -13.70 -8.57
N PHE A 265 -5.68 -13.26 -7.43
CA PHE A 265 -6.92 -12.53 -7.34
C PHE A 265 -6.73 -11.13 -6.76
N LEU A 266 -7.41 -10.17 -7.35
CA LEU A 266 -7.56 -8.83 -6.79
C LEU A 266 -8.78 -8.83 -5.87
N VAL A 267 -8.55 -8.71 -4.56
CA VAL A 267 -9.61 -8.82 -3.55
C VAL A 267 -10.34 -7.49 -3.37
N ARG A 268 -11.67 -7.57 -3.31
CA ARG A 268 -12.59 -6.44 -3.15
C ARG A 268 -13.62 -6.73 -2.06
N GLY A 269 -14.04 -5.68 -1.36
CA GLY A 269 -15.09 -5.80 -0.36
C GLY A 269 -16.46 -6.13 -0.98
N VAL A 270 -17.22 -7.01 -0.34
CA VAL A 270 -18.63 -7.19 -0.60
C VAL A 270 -19.41 -6.24 0.30
N LEU A 271 -20.12 -5.29 -0.30
CA LEU A 271 -20.88 -4.25 0.41
C LEU A 271 -22.24 -4.75 0.90
N GLY A 272 -22.72 -5.86 0.33
CA GLY A 272 -23.97 -6.50 0.71
C GLY A 272 -24.70 -7.15 -0.47
N PHE A 273 -25.90 -7.63 -0.20
CA PHE A 273 -26.77 -8.22 -1.21
C PHE A 273 -28.11 -7.49 -1.28
N VAL A 274 -28.58 -7.27 -2.50
CA VAL A 274 -29.89 -6.66 -2.78
C VAL A 274 -30.97 -7.71 -2.55
N LYS A 275 -31.89 -7.46 -1.60
CA LYS A 275 -32.90 -8.44 -1.17
C LYS A 275 -33.87 -8.85 -2.29
N GLU A 276 -34.19 -7.92 -3.19
CA GLU A 276 -35.18 -8.06 -4.22
C GLU A 276 -34.78 -9.03 -5.34
N ASN A 277 -33.50 -9.09 -5.66
CA ASN A 277 -32.97 -9.85 -6.80
C ASN A 277 -31.73 -10.69 -6.50
N GLY A 278 -31.20 -10.61 -5.27
CA GLY A 278 -30.02 -11.36 -4.87
C GLY A 278 -28.72 -10.89 -5.51
N ALA A 279 -28.67 -9.69 -6.10
CA ALA A 279 -27.45 -9.11 -6.64
C ALA A 279 -26.45 -8.76 -5.53
N MET A 280 -25.17 -9.03 -5.74
CA MET A 280 -24.07 -8.72 -4.83
C MET A 280 -23.45 -7.37 -5.19
N MET A 281 -23.48 -6.43 -4.26
CA MET A 281 -22.79 -5.15 -4.39
C MET A 281 -21.33 -5.30 -3.96
N VAL A 282 -20.39 -4.82 -4.78
CA VAL A 282 -18.95 -4.93 -4.55
C VAL A 282 -18.27 -3.57 -4.64
N SER A 283 -17.09 -3.44 -4.03
CA SER A 283 -16.25 -2.24 -4.14
C SER A 283 -15.35 -2.30 -5.39
N ASP A 284 -15.93 -2.64 -6.55
CA ASP A 284 -15.29 -2.74 -7.87
C ASP A 284 -16.34 -2.52 -8.97
N ILE A 285 -15.91 -2.35 -10.21
CA ILE A 285 -16.75 -2.37 -11.40
C ILE A 285 -16.60 -3.72 -12.12
N PRO A 286 -17.45 -4.72 -11.82
CA PRO A 286 -17.36 -6.05 -12.42
C PRO A 286 -17.73 -6.03 -13.91
N ARG A 287 -17.17 -6.98 -14.65
CA ARG A 287 -17.50 -7.17 -16.07
C ARG A 287 -17.96 -8.62 -16.32
N ALA A 288 -18.95 -8.79 -17.18
CA ALA A 288 -19.38 -10.12 -17.61
C ALA A 288 -18.21 -10.88 -18.29
N GLY A 289 -18.09 -12.17 -17.98
CA GLY A 289 -17.00 -13.02 -18.42
C GLY A 289 -15.79 -13.05 -17.47
N GLN A 290 -15.71 -12.19 -16.47
CA GLN A 290 -14.65 -12.25 -15.45
C GLN A 290 -14.87 -13.45 -14.53
N THR A 291 -13.75 -14.05 -14.10
CA THR A 291 -13.75 -15.08 -13.05
C THR A 291 -13.60 -14.41 -11.70
N VAL A 292 -14.46 -14.78 -10.76
CA VAL A 292 -14.42 -14.34 -9.37
C VAL A 292 -14.44 -15.52 -8.42
N GLN A 293 -13.92 -15.34 -7.21
CA GLN A 293 -14.00 -16.33 -6.14
C GLN A 293 -14.27 -15.61 -4.83
N PHE A 294 -15.08 -16.22 -3.96
CA PHE A 294 -15.31 -15.65 -2.64
C PHE A 294 -14.05 -15.74 -1.77
N HIS A 295 -13.82 -14.72 -0.96
CA HIS A 295 -12.71 -14.62 -0.04
C HIS A 295 -13.22 -14.26 1.36
N LEU A 296 -12.51 -14.72 2.37
CA LEU A 296 -12.73 -14.34 3.76
C LEU A 296 -11.43 -13.82 4.37
N ARG A 297 -11.57 -12.95 5.36
CA ARG A 297 -10.43 -12.49 6.17
C ARG A 297 -9.95 -13.65 7.03
N ASP A 298 -8.67 -13.93 6.97
CA ASP A 298 -8.04 -14.99 7.76
C ASP A 298 -6.69 -14.51 8.28
N PRO A 299 -6.63 -14.03 9.54
CA PRO A 299 -5.38 -13.53 10.12
C PRO A 299 -4.24 -14.55 10.10
N ALA A 300 -4.54 -15.83 10.30
CA ALA A 300 -3.53 -16.87 10.31
C ALA A 300 -2.94 -17.11 8.92
N SER A 301 -3.80 -17.20 7.91
CA SER A 301 -3.36 -17.33 6.51
C SER A 301 -2.62 -16.10 6.02
N ALA A 302 -3.08 -14.89 6.36
CA ALA A 302 -2.42 -13.63 6.03
C ALA A 302 -1.02 -13.54 6.65
N SER A 303 -0.89 -13.94 7.92
CA SER A 303 0.40 -14.00 8.62
C SER A 303 1.36 -14.97 7.94
N GLN A 304 0.92 -16.18 7.64
CA GLN A 304 1.74 -17.21 7.01
C GLN A 304 2.14 -16.82 5.58
N GLU A 305 1.22 -16.27 4.81
CA GLU A 305 1.51 -15.78 3.45
C GLU A 305 2.57 -14.68 3.48
N MET A 306 2.39 -13.66 4.33
CA MET A 306 3.34 -12.57 4.48
C MET A 306 4.73 -13.09 4.87
N GLU A 307 4.79 -13.99 5.85
CA GLU A 307 6.06 -14.61 6.27
C GLU A 307 6.75 -15.33 5.11
N ASN A 308 6.03 -16.18 4.39
CA ASN A 308 6.57 -16.94 3.26
C ASN A 308 7.09 -16.01 2.14
N LEU A 309 6.33 -14.98 1.79
CA LEU A 309 6.69 -14.05 0.73
C LEU A 309 7.90 -13.17 1.10
N LEU A 310 7.97 -12.71 2.35
CA LEU A 310 9.12 -11.94 2.86
C LEU A 310 10.37 -12.83 2.93
N GLN A 311 10.25 -14.09 3.37
CA GLN A 311 11.36 -15.06 3.38
C GLN A 311 11.88 -15.33 1.97
N ALA A 312 10.98 -15.59 1.01
CA ALA A 312 11.37 -15.76 -0.39
C ALA A 312 12.05 -14.50 -0.97
N GLY A 313 11.57 -13.31 -0.58
CA GLY A 313 12.22 -12.04 -0.91
C GLY A 313 13.63 -11.92 -0.32
N CYS A 314 13.78 -12.30 0.95
CA CYS A 314 15.06 -12.29 1.64
C CYS A 314 16.07 -13.25 1.00
N GLU A 315 15.65 -14.47 0.67
CA GLU A 315 16.48 -15.46 -0.01
C GLU A 315 16.93 -14.97 -1.40
N ARG A 316 16.01 -14.42 -2.19
CA ARG A 316 16.31 -13.86 -3.53
C ARG A 316 17.34 -12.74 -3.48
N LEU A 317 17.39 -11.98 -2.39
CA LEU A 317 18.29 -10.86 -2.18
C LEU A 317 19.54 -11.24 -1.35
N ASP A 318 19.78 -12.54 -1.11
CA ASP A 318 20.87 -13.03 -0.25
C ASP A 318 20.90 -12.36 1.15
N GLY A 319 19.74 -11.98 1.68
CA GLY A 319 19.59 -11.24 2.93
C GLY A 319 20.09 -9.77 2.88
N LYS A 320 20.44 -9.26 1.72
CA LYS A 320 21.05 -7.93 1.55
C LYS A 320 20.00 -6.85 1.36
N VAL A 321 19.22 -6.56 2.40
CA VAL A 321 18.25 -5.45 2.41
C VAL A 321 18.81 -4.31 3.25
N ALA A 322 18.91 -3.12 2.66
CA ALA A 322 19.46 -1.94 3.30
C ALA A 322 18.40 -1.09 4.01
N GLY A 323 17.14 -1.18 3.57
CA GLY A 323 16.00 -0.48 4.15
C GLY A 323 14.70 -0.93 3.51
N ALA A 324 13.58 -0.64 4.16
CA ALA A 324 12.27 -0.98 3.67
C ALA A 324 11.24 0.12 3.94
N LEU A 325 10.22 0.20 3.07
CA LEU A 325 8.99 0.92 3.32
C LEU A 325 7.84 -0.09 3.38
N LEU A 326 6.91 0.09 4.31
CA LEU A 326 5.75 -0.79 4.47
C LEU A 326 4.46 0.04 4.41
N PHE A 327 3.62 -0.27 3.45
CA PHE A 327 2.27 0.25 3.29
C PHE A 327 1.30 -0.87 3.62
N THR A 328 0.71 -0.80 4.82
CA THR A 328 -0.22 -1.83 5.30
C THR A 328 -1.62 -1.26 5.38
N CYS A 329 -2.63 -2.06 5.07
CA CYS A 329 -4.01 -1.62 5.11
C CYS A 329 -4.41 -1.14 6.51
N ASN A 330 -5.17 -0.06 6.59
CA ASN A 330 -5.76 0.40 7.86
C ASN A 330 -6.75 -0.62 8.46
N GLY A 331 -7.21 -1.61 7.68
CA GLY A 331 -7.96 -2.77 8.16
C GLY A 331 -7.10 -3.89 8.77
N ARG A 332 -5.76 -3.81 8.69
CA ARG A 332 -4.82 -4.75 9.31
C ARG A 332 -4.43 -4.29 10.73
N GLY A 333 -3.24 -4.61 11.18
CA GLY A 333 -2.78 -4.25 12.51
C GLY A 333 -3.72 -4.77 13.61
N PRO A 334 -4.05 -3.94 14.63
CA PRO A 334 -4.91 -4.35 15.75
C PRO A 334 -6.35 -4.72 15.36
N ARG A 335 -6.80 -4.32 14.16
CA ARG A 335 -8.13 -4.68 13.63
C ARG A 335 -8.19 -6.07 13.03
N MET A 336 -7.04 -6.69 12.78
CA MET A 336 -6.94 -8.01 12.16
C MET A 336 -6.18 -9.01 13.00
N PHE A 337 -5.13 -8.60 13.69
CA PHE A 337 -4.25 -9.50 14.42
C PHE A 337 -4.35 -9.28 15.93
N ASP A 338 -4.42 -10.38 16.69
CA ASP A 338 -4.40 -10.35 18.15
C ASP A 338 -3.04 -9.90 18.72
N ARG A 339 -2.00 -9.90 17.89
CA ARG A 339 -0.66 -9.46 18.28
C ARG A 339 -0.43 -8.03 17.83
N PRO A 340 0.02 -7.15 18.73
CA PRO A 340 0.43 -5.81 18.33
C PRO A 340 1.66 -5.87 17.40
N HIS A 341 1.80 -4.88 16.54
CA HIS A 341 2.98 -4.68 15.68
C HIS A 341 3.24 -5.82 14.69
N HIS A 342 2.20 -6.52 14.23
CA HIS A 342 2.31 -7.76 13.48
C HIS A 342 3.15 -7.63 12.20
N ASP A 343 2.77 -6.72 11.31
CA ASP A 343 3.41 -6.60 10.00
C ASP A 343 4.83 -6.02 10.11
N ALA A 344 5.00 -4.96 10.92
CA ALA A 344 6.32 -4.36 11.16
C ALA A 344 7.28 -5.34 11.84
N ALA A 345 6.82 -6.10 12.85
CA ALA A 345 7.65 -7.10 13.52
C ALA A 345 8.05 -8.25 12.59
N LEU A 346 7.18 -8.67 11.65
CA LEU A 346 7.53 -9.66 10.64
C LEU A 346 8.63 -9.17 9.71
N VAL A 347 8.50 -7.97 9.16
CA VAL A 347 9.53 -7.35 8.30
C VAL A 347 10.84 -7.23 9.06
N SER A 348 10.81 -6.64 10.27
CA SER A 348 12.00 -6.46 11.10
C SER A 348 12.69 -7.79 11.42
N ARG A 349 11.94 -8.83 11.78
CA ARG A 349 12.48 -10.16 12.10
C ARG A 349 13.15 -10.83 10.90
N ILE A 350 12.52 -10.77 9.71
CA ILE A 350 13.02 -11.47 8.51
C ILE A 350 14.23 -10.76 7.93
N PHE A 351 14.27 -9.44 7.99
CA PHE A 351 15.37 -8.63 7.46
C PHE A 351 16.34 -8.12 8.55
N ASN A 352 16.39 -8.79 9.71
CA ASN A 352 17.36 -8.56 10.78
C ASN A 352 17.41 -7.11 11.30
N GLY A 353 16.25 -6.48 11.51
CA GLY A 353 16.15 -5.12 12.03
C GLY A 353 16.55 -4.04 11.02
N THR A 354 16.39 -4.32 9.74
CA THR A 354 16.62 -3.33 8.67
C THR A 354 15.79 -2.06 8.91
N PRO A 355 16.31 -0.86 8.62
CA PRO A 355 15.55 0.39 8.74
C PRO A 355 14.22 0.31 8.02
N LEU A 356 13.12 0.44 8.78
CA LEU A 356 11.74 0.34 8.30
C LEU A 356 10.98 1.61 8.67
N ALA A 357 10.24 2.15 7.73
CA ALA A 357 9.19 3.15 7.98
C ALA A 357 7.97 2.86 7.12
N GLY A 358 6.85 3.49 7.43
CA GLY A 358 5.64 3.33 6.66
C GLY A 358 4.40 3.79 7.41
N PHE A 359 3.25 3.39 6.87
CA PHE A 359 1.98 3.82 7.41
C PHE A 359 0.83 2.84 7.11
N PHE A 360 -0.28 3.02 7.83
CA PHE A 360 -1.56 2.36 7.58
C PHE A 360 -2.30 3.09 6.46
N ALA A 361 -2.43 2.46 5.29
CA ALA A 361 -2.99 3.04 4.09
C ALA A 361 -4.51 2.85 3.98
N ALA A 362 -5.19 3.80 3.32
CA ALA A 362 -6.60 3.68 2.95
C ALA A 362 -6.82 2.85 1.67
N GLY A 363 -5.75 2.30 1.12
CA GLY A 363 -5.64 1.43 -0.03
C GLY A 363 -4.16 1.29 -0.36
N GLU A 364 -3.72 0.08 -0.62
CA GLU A 364 -2.32 -0.23 -0.90
C GLU A 364 -2.13 -0.35 -2.42
N ILE A 365 -0.99 0.10 -2.92
CA ILE A 365 -0.64 0.00 -4.33
C ILE A 365 0.52 -0.97 -4.47
N GLY A 366 0.34 -2.01 -5.29
CA GLY A 366 1.37 -3.01 -5.47
C GLY A 366 1.10 -3.98 -6.63
N PRO A 367 2.11 -4.75 -7.04
CA PRO A 367 1.99 -5.67 -8.17
C PRO A 367 1.31 -7.00 -7.81
N ILE A 368 0.55 -7.54 -8.77
CA ILE A 368 0.19 -8.96 -8.88
C ILE A 368 0.70 -9.44 -10.22
N GLY A 369 1.67 -10.35 -10.23
CA GLY A 369 2.37 -10.71 -11.45
C GLY A 369 3.07 -9.51 -12.08
N ASP A 370 2.79 -9.25 -13.35
CA ASP A 370 3.41 -8.18 -14.12
C ASP A 370 2.61 -6.86 -14.11
N ARG A 371 1.51 -6.79 -13.36
CA ARG A 371 0.64 -5.60 -13.31
C ARG A 371 0.47 -5.12 -11.88
N SER A 372 0.38 -3.81 -11.70
CA SER A 372 0.10 -3.19 -10.39
C SER A 372 -1.38 -2.83 -10.25
N PHE A 373 -1.86 -2.81 -9.01
CA PHE A 373 -3.25 -2.57 -8.67
C PHE A 373 -3.37 -1.78 -7.37
N LEU A 374 -4.50 -1.13 -7.20
CA LEU A 374 -4.96 -0.69 -5.88
C LEU A 374 -5.56 -1.89 -5.15
N HIS A 375 -5.12 -2.15 -3.94
CA HIS A 375 -5.52 -3.26 -3.09
C HIS A 375 -6.34 -2.80 -1.88
N GLY A 376 -6.95 -3.77 -1.21
CA GLY A 376 -7.46 -3.63 0.15
C GLY A 376 -7.10 -4.85 0.99
N PHE A 377 -6.92 -4.66 2.29
CA PHE A 377 -6.50 -5.67 3.27
C PHE A 377 -5.11 -6.27 3.02
N THR A 378 -4.25 -5.58 2.31
CA THR A 378 -2.95 -6.02 1.83
C THR A 378 -1.84 -5.36 2.64
N ALA A 379 -0.64 -5.92 2.60
CA ALA A 379 0.60 -5.30 3.03
C ALA A 379 1.57 -5.27 1.86
N VAL A 380 1.99 -4.08 1.45
CA VAL A 380 2.96 -3.85 0.38
C VAL A 380 4.28 -3.41 1.00
N THR A 381 5.32 -4.23 0.84
CA THR A 381 6.66 -3.94 1.34
C THR A 381 7.57 -3.61 0.15
N VAL A 382 8.18 -2.44 0.18
CA VAL A 382 9.21 -2.01 -0.77
C VAL A 382 10.57 -2.22 -0.13
N LEU A 383 11.41 -3.04 -0.74
CA LEU A 383 12.73 -3.41 -0.25
C LEU A 383 13.81 -2.68 -1.06
N PHE A 384 14.66 -1.95 -0.37
CA PHE A 384 15.85 -1.31 -0.94
C PHE A 384 17.08 -2.17 -0.68
N HIS A 385 17.84 -2.51 -1.73
CA HIS A 385 18.99 -3.41 -1.63
C HIS A 385 20.14 -2.97 -2.53
N PRO A 386 21.38 -3.32 -2.18
CA PRO A 386 22.52 -3.13 -3.08
C PRO A 386 22.31 -3.87 -4.40
N SER A 387 22.85 -3.35 -5.48
CA SER A 387 22.83 -3.98 -6.81
C SER A 387 23.79 -5.17 -6.88
#